data_7017b8f63027c5a00c6d79fd5547e5a7
#
_entry.id   7017b8f63027c5a00c6d79fd5547e5a7
#
_cell.length_a   1.000
_cell.length_b   1.000
_cell.length_c   1.000
_cell.angle_alpha   90.00
_cell.angle_beta   90.00
_cell.angle_gamma   90.00
#
_symmetry.space_group_name_H-M   'P 1'
#
loop_
_entity.id
_entity.type
_entity.pdbx_description
1 polymer ?
#
loop_
_entity_poly.entity_id
_entity_poly.type
_entity_poly.pdbx_seq_one_letter_code
_entity_poly.pdbx_strand_id
1 'polypeptide(L)'
;AHEPEILFLDEPTAGVDVELRQDMWNVVDSLRAEGVTVILTTHYIEEAEQLADRVGVINNGEIILVEEKDRLMREMGKKQLTLHLYDPLADVPSSLEKYSLELGDDRQTLTYNYDTKGEHTGITDLIQELRDVGIRFNDLQTSQSSLEDIFVDLVRKQ
;
A
#
# COMPACT_ATOMS: atom_id res chain seq x y z
N ALA A 1 -20.37 -29.29 19.31
CA ALA A 1 -19.60 -28.42 18.42
C ALA A 1 -18.34 -28.01 19.18
N HIS A 2 -17.17 -28.20 18.59
CA HIS A 2 -15.94 -27.62 19.14
C HIS A 2 -15.92 -26.15 18.72
N GLU A 3 -15.87 -25.25 19.69
CA GLU A 3 -15.58 -23.85 19.47
C GLU A 3 -14.06 -23.68 19.67
N PRO A 4 -13.24 -23.69 18.62
CA PRO A 4 -11.80 -23.59 18.76
C PRO A 4 -11.43 -22.17 19.18
N GLU A 5 -10.48 -22.04 20.11
CA GLU A 5 -9.89 -20.76 20.46
C GLU A 5 -8.90 -20.29 19.38
N ILE A 6 -8.30 -21.25 18.63
CA ILE A 6 -7.35 -20.98 17.55
C ILE A 6 -7.73 -21.81 16.33
N LEU A 7 -7.80 -21.16 15.17
CA LEU A 7 -8.07 -21.77 13.88
C LEU A 7 -6.87 -21.56 12.94
N PHE A 8 -6.40 -22.63 12.31
CA PHE A 8 -5.38 -22.57 11.28
C PHE A 8 -6.01 -22.82 9.92
N LEU A 9 -5.77 -21.90 9.00
CA LEU A 9 -6.22 -21.95 7.60
C LEU A 9 -5.00 -21.88 6.69
N ASP A 10 -4.78 -22.94 5.92
CA ASP A 10 -3.68 -23.00 4.96
C ASP A 10 -4.22 -22.77 3.55
N GLU A 11 -3.86 -21.63 2.95
CA GLU A 11 -4.31 -21.17 1.63
C GLU A 11 -5.82 -21.37 1.38
N PRO A 12 -6.71 -20.90 2.25
CA PRO A 12 -8.12 -21.30 2.24
C PRO A 12 -8.88 -20.88 0.98
N THR A 13 -8.39 -19.88 0.23
CA THR A 13 -9.03 -19.37 -0.98
C THR A 13 -8.28 -19.76 -2.26
N ALA A 14 -7.29 -20.66 -2.17
CA ALA A 14 -6.56 -21.11 -3.35
C ALA A 14 -7.49 -21.80 -4.35
N GLY A 15 -7.53 -21.27 -5.59
CA GLY A 15 -8.39 -21.82 -6.65
C GLY A 15 -9.88 -21.49 -6.53
N VAL A 16 -10.25 -20.62 -5.60
CA VAL A 16 -11.63 -20.18 -5.37
C VAL A 16 -11.93 -18.94 -6.21
N ASP A 17 -13.15 -18.82 -6.74
CA ASP A 17 -13.59 -17.63 -7.45
C ASP A 17 -13.74 -16.40 -6.52
N VAL A 18 -13.85 -15.20 -7.12
CA VAL A 18 -13.83 -13.93 -6.39
C VAL A 18 -15.02 -13.80 -5.42
N GLU A 19 -16.20 -14.27 -5.81
CA GLU A 19 -17.42 -14.15 -5.00
C GLU A 19 -17.32 -15.04 -3.76
N LEU A 20 -16.94 -16.30 -3.93
CA LEU A 20 -16.80 -17.24 -2.83
C LEU A 20 -15.62 -16.85 -1.91
N ARG A 21 -14.57 -16.23 -2.44
CA ARG A 21 -13.46 -15.66 -1.64
C ARG A 21 -13.98 -14.60 -0.68
N GLN A 22 -14.82 -13.69 -1.14
CA GLN A 22 -15.41 -12.65 -0.30
C GLN A 22 -16.28 -13.24 0.81
N ASP A 23 -17.06 -14.28 0.51
CA ASP A 23 -17.87 -14.98 1.52
C ASP A 23 -16.98 -15.63 2.59
N MET A 24 -15.86 -16.24 2.21
CA MET A 24 -14.89 -16.80 3.16
C MET A 24 -14.27 -15.72 4.05
N TRP A 25 -13.94 -14.55 3.49
CA TRP A 25 -13.44 -13.42 4.28
C TRP A 25 -14.44 -12.96 5.33
N ASN A 26 -15.71 -12.88 4.96
CA ASN A 26 -16.79 -12.53 5.89
C ASN A 26 -16.90 -13.54 7.03
N VAL A 27 -16.71 -14.84 6.75
CA VAL A 27 -16.70 -15.89 7.79
C VAL A 27 -15.51 -15.73 8.73
N VAL A 28 -14.31 -15.46 8.21
CA VAL A 28 -13.11 -15.22 9.02
C VAL A 28 -13.30 -14.02 9.94
N ASP A 29 -13.85 -12.91 9.42
CA ASP A 29 -14.13 -11.71 10.21
C ASP A 29 -15.16 -11.97 11.32
N SER A 30 -16.18 -12.79 11.04
CA SER A 30 -17.17 -13.18 12.04
C SER A 30 -16.53 -13.99 13.18
N LEU A 31 -15.66 -14.95 12.85
CA LEU A 31 -14.94 -15.76 13.85
C LEU A 31 -14.01 -14.88 14.71
N ARG A 32 -13.33 -13.89 14.09
CA ARG A 32 -12.50 -12.92 14.83
C ARG A 32 -13.35 -12.10 15.80
N ALA A 33 -14.51 -11.64 15.36
CA ALA A 33 -15.44 -10.88 16.21
C ALA A 33 -15.94 -11.70 17.41
N GLU A 34 -16.03 -13.02 17.27
CA GLU A 34 -16.35 -13.98 18.35
C GLU A 34 -15.16 -14.28 19.27
N GLY A 35 -13.98 -13.74 18.99
CA GLY A 35 -12.77 -13.89 19.80
C GLY A 35 -11.87 -15.08 19.40
N VAL A 36 -12.12 -15.72 18.26
CA VAL A 36 -11.26 -16.78 17.72
C VAL A 36 -9.97 -16.19 17.16
N THR A 37 -8.83 -16.73 17.54
CA THR A 37 -7.54 -16.39 16.92
C THR A 37 -7.42 -17.17 15.62
N VAL A 38 -7.34 -16.47 14.47
CA VAL A 38 -7.17 -17.10 13.17
C VAL A 38 -5.73 -16.92 12.69
N ILE A 39 -5.07 -18.03 12.37
CA ILE A 39 -3.76 -18.04 11.71
C ILE A 39 -3.98 -18.53 10.28
N LEU A 40 -3.73 -17.62 9.33
CA LEU A 40 -3.95 -17.86 7.91
C LEU A 40 -2.63 -17.81 7.16
N THR A 41 -2.36 -18.81 6.31
CA THR A 41 -1.30 -18.71 5.30
C THR A 41 -1.92 -18.39 3.95
N THR A 42 -1.28 -17.52 3.20
CA THR A 42 -1.71 -17.15 1.85
C THR A 42 -0.55 -16.63 1.03
N HIS A 43 -0.62 -16.82 -0.28
CA HIS A 43 0.24 -16.14 -1.24
C HIS A 43 -0.47 -14.96 -1.93
N TYR A 44 -1.74 -14.73 -1.59
CA TYR A 44 -2.50 -13.56 -2.03
C TYR A 44 -2.32 -12.43 -1.02
N ILE A 45 -1.51 -11.45 -1.36
CA ILE A 45 -1.20 -10.32 -0.46
C ILE A 45 -2.45 -9.52 -0.11
N GLU A 46 -3.41 -9.43 -1.05
CA GLU A 46 -4.72 -8.81 -0.84
C GLU A 46 -5.48 -9.43 0.34
N GLU A 47 -5.40 -10.77 0.55
CA GLU A 47 -6.01 -11.41 1.72
C GLU A 47 -5.37 -10.95 3.02
N ALA A 48 -4.05 -10.90 3.05
CA ALA A 48 -3.33 -10.41 4.22
C ALA A 48 -3.70 -8.93 4.50
N GLU A 49 -3.84 -8.12 3.44
CA GLU A 49 -4.22 -6.71 3.55
C GLU A 49 -5.64 -6.54 4.12
N GLN A 50 -6.58 -7.37 3.69
CA GLN A 50 -7.97 -7.31 4.13
C GLN A 50 -8.19 -7.89 5.53
N LEU A 51 -7.65 -9.06 5.80
CA LEU A 51 -8.02 -9.86 6.97
C LEU A 51 -7.05 -9.73 8.16
N ALA A 52 -5.76 -9.47 7.92
CA ALA A 52 -4.78 -9.59 8.98
C ALA A 52 -4.72 -8.36 9.90
N ASP A 53 -4.61 -8.59 11.20
CA ASP A 53 -4.17 -7.58 12.18
C ASP A 53 -2.64 -7.55 12.25
N ARG A 54 -2.01 -8.73 12.12
CA ARG A 54 -0.56 -8.91 12.11
C ARG A 54 -0.14 -9.72 10.89
N VAL A 55 0.98 -9.35 10.31
CA VAL A 55 1.54 -10.00 9.12
C VAL A 55 2.89 -10.60 9.44
N GLY A 56 3.07 -11.88 9.08
CA GLY A 56 4.36 -12.56 9.05
C GLY A 56 4.79 -12.76 7.60
N VAL A 57 5.98 -12.28 7.24
CA VAL A 57 6.55 -12.47 5.90
C VAL A 57 7.57 -13.60 5.95
N ILE A 58 7.37 -14.60 5.08
CA ILE A 58 8.27 -15.75 4.94
C ILE A 58 8.97 -15.64 3.58
N ASN A 59 10.28 -15.76 3.58
CA ASN A 59 11.10 -15.82 2.37
C ASN A 59 12.13 -16.94 2.52
N ASN A 60 12.28 -17.80 1.50
CA ASN A 60 13.22 -18.93 1.51
C ASN A 60 13.14 -19.84 2.75
N GLY A 61 11.94 -19.99 3.34
CA GLY A 61 11.70 -20.82 4.53
C GLY A 61 12.03 -20.12 5.86
N GLU A 62 12.40 -18.85 5.84
CA GLU A 62 12.69 -18.06 7.03
C GLU A 62 11.64 -16.97 7.23
N ILE A 63 11.26 -16.70 8.48
CA ILE A 63 10.42 -15.57 8.83
C ILE A 63 11.31 -14.32 8.87
N ILE A 64 11.12 -13.43 7.90
CA ILE A 64 11.92 -12.20 7.78
C ILE A 64 11.32 -11.01 8.51
N LEU A 65 10.03 -11.07 8.79
CA LEU A 65 9.30 -10.01 9.48
C LEU A 65 8.06 -10.59 10.18
N VAL A 66 7.76 -10.08 11.38
CA VAL A 66 6.42 -10.21 12.00
C VAL A 66 6.07 -8.87 12.61
N GLU A 67 4.99 -8.23 12.12
CA GLU A 67 4.60 -6.90 12.59
C GLU A 67 3.08 -6.71 12.54
N GLU A 68 2.55 -5.75 13.27
CA GLU A 68 1.19 -5.26 13.09
C GLU A 68 1.05 -4.63 11.70
N LYS A 69 0.00 -5.00 10.97
CA LYS A 69 -0.25 -4.51 9.60
C LYS A 69 -0.25 -2.98 9.53
N ASP A 70 -1.00 -2.34 10.42
CA ASP A 70 -1.11 -0.87 10.43
C ASP A 70 0.23 -0.19 10.75
N ARG A 71 1.05 -0.80 11.60
CA ARG A 71 2.39 -0.30 11.89
C ARG A 71 3.30 -0.46 10.68
N LEU A 72 3.27 -1.62 10.03
CA LEU A 72 4.03 -1.88 8.80
C LEU A 72 3.67 -0.87 7.71
N MET A 73 2.36 -0.64 7.50
CA MET A 73 1.86 0.34 6.54
C MET A 73 2.28 1.78 6.87
N ARG A 74 2.34 2.15 8.15
CA ARG A 74 2.80 3.49 8.58
C ARG A 74 4.31 3.66 8.45
N GLU A 75 5.11 2.64 8.77
CA GLU A 75 6.57 2.75 8.81
C GLU A 75 7.23 2.55 7.46
N MET A 76 6.68 1.68 6.62
CA MET A 76 7.23 1.31 5.33
C MET A 76 6.39 1.77 4.13
N GLY A 77 5.10 2.04 4.36
CA GLY A 77 4.23 2.55 3.30
C GLY A 77 4.61 3.97 2.90
N LYS A 78 4.70 4.19 1.59
CA LYS A 78 4.88 5.51 1.01
C LYS A 78 3.51 6.06 0.62
N LYS A 79 3.30 7.34 0.83
CA LYS A 79 2.16 8.05 0.24
C LYS A 79 2.62 8.78 -0.99
N GLN A 80 1.79 8.72 -2.01
CA GLN A 80 2.08 9.25 -3.32
C GLN A 80 0.96 10.20 -3.75
N LEU A 81 1.36 11.35 -4.28
CA LEU A 81 0.50 12.27 -4.98
C LEU A 81 0.81 12.16 -6.46
N THR A 82 -0.18 11.81 -7.26
CA THR A 82 -0.10 11.78 -8.71
C THR A 82 -0.89 12.95 -9.28
N LEU A 83 -0.24 13.73 -10.13
CA LEU A 83 -0.81 14.88 -10.83
C LEU A 83 -0.87 14.58 -12.32
N HIS A 84 -2.03 14.70 -12.92
CA HIS A 84 -2.19 14.60 -14.37
C HIS A 84 -2.15 15.99 -14.98
N LEU A 85 -1.13 16.24 -15.82
CA LEU A 85 -0.86 17.54 -16.39
C LEU A 85 -1.71 17.81 -17.63
N TYR A 86 -2.10 19.08 -17.86
CA TYR A 86 -2.76 19.47 -19.09
C TYR A 86 -1.82 19.39 -20.29
N ASP A 87 -0.59 19.86 -20.11
CA ASP A 87 0.41 19.96 -21.16
C ASP A 87 1.59 19.03 -20.84
N PRO A 88 2.13 18.29 -21.82
CA PRO A 88 3.31 17.47 -21.60
C PRO A 88 4.51 18.30 -21.15
N LEU A 89 5.21 17.81 -20.14
CA LEU A 89 6.40 18.43 -19.58
C LEU A 89 7.66 17.81 -20.22
N ALA A 90 8.60 18.63 -20.68
CA ALA A 90 9.85 18.11 -21.23
C ALA A 90 10.75 17.50 -20.16
N ASP A 91 10.89 18.22 -19.03
CA ASP A 91 11.64 17.84 -17.85
C ASP A 91 11.05 18.53 -16.61
N VAL A 92 11.32 18.00 -15.42
CA VAL A 92 10.96 18.66 -14.16
C VAL A 92 11.83 19.92 -13.98
N PRO A 93 11.23 21.11 -13.79
CA PRO A 93 11.99 22.33 -13.55
C PRO A 93 12.92 22.21 -12.34
N SER A 94 14.12 22.78 -12.43
CA SER A 94 15.12 22.75 -11.36
C SER A 94 14.64 23.39 -10.04
N SER A 95 13.71 24.35 -10.12
CA SER A 95 13.07 24.93 -8.93
C SER A 95 12.26 23.92 -8.10
N LEU A 96 11.84 22.81 -8.71
CA LEU A 96 11.05 21.76 -8.08
C LEU A 96 11.90 20.54 -7.67
N GLU A 97 13.20 20.53 -7.89
CA GLU A 97 14.08 19.39 -7.56
C GLU A 97 14.01 18.97 -6.09
N LYS A 98 13.78 19.91 -5.18
CA LYS A 98 13.63 19.65 -3.74
C LYS A 98 12.48 18.68 -3.39
N TYR A 99 11.51 18.52 -4.28
CA TYR A 99 10.40 17.60 -4.08
C TYR A 99 10.68 16.20 -4.62
N SER A 100 11.81 16.00 -5.32
CA SER A 100 12.17 14.71 -5.93
C SER A 100 11.02 14.13 -6.76
N LEU A 101 10.44 14.98 -7.63
CA LEU A 101 9.33 14.60 -8.49
C LEU A 101 9.78 13.64 -9.58
N GLU A 102 8.95 12.65 -9.85
CA GLU A 102 9.14 11.68 -10.92
C GLU A 102 8.18 12.01 -12.08
N LEU A 103 8.74 12.22 -13.28
CA LEU A 103 7.96 12.43 -14.50
C LEU A 103 7.74 11.09 -15.19
N GLY A 104 6.50 10.73 -15.46
CA GLY A 104 6.13 9.51 -16.17
C GLY A 104 6.59 9.53 -17.64
N ASP A 105 6.68 8.36 -18.25
CA ASP A 105 7.08 8.19 -19.66
C ASP A 105 6.11 8.90 -20.63
N ASP A 106 4.86 9.09 -20.21
CA ASP A 106 3.83 9.85 -20.94
C ASP A 106 4.07 11.37 -20.90
N ARG A 107 5.02 11.84 -20.07
CA ARG A 107 5.32 13.25 -19.83
C ARG A 107 4.14 14.10 -19.36
N GLN A 108 3.05 13.48 -18.97
CA GLN A 108 1.83 14.11 -18.46
C GLN A 108 1.48 13.67 -17.04
N THR A 109 2.20 12.68 -16.50
CA THR A 109 2.02 12.22 -15.14
C THR A 109 3.20 12.66 -14.29
N LEU A 110 2.94 13.42 -13.23
CA LEU A 110 3.94 13.88 -12.27
C LEU A 110 3.64 13.27 -10.91
N THR A 111 4.62 12.58 -10.34
CA THR A 111 4.48 11.85 -9.10
C THR A 111 5.33 12.45 -7.99
N TYR A 112 4.74 12.66 -6.84
CA TYR A 112 5.38 13.13 -5.61
C TYR A 112 5.21 12.09 -4.50
N ASN A 113 6.33 11.51 -4.05
CA ASN A 113 6.35 10.64 -2.89
C ASN A 113 6.57 11.46 -1.62
N TYR A 114 5.68 11.37 -0.64
CA TYR A 114 5.74 12.15 0.58
C TYR A 114 5.58 11.29 1.84
N ASP A 115 6.21 11.75 2.93
CA ASP A 115 6.08 11.14 4.24
C ASP A 115 4.96 11.83 5.03
N THR A 116 4.17 11.06 5.75
CA THR A 116 3.11 11.56 6.64
C THR A 116 3.54 11.64 8.10
N LYS A 117 4.80 11.28 8.40
CA LYS A 117 5.34 11.35 9.77
C LYS A 117 5.66 12.79 10.21
N GLY A 118 5.81 13.72 9.26
CA GLY A 118 6.02 15.14 9.52
C GLY A 118 4.72 15.91 9.72
N GLU A 119 4.77 17.07 10.39
CA GLU A 119 3.63 17.98 10.55
C GLU A 119 3.15 18.55 9.20
N HIS A 120 4.00 18.54 8.18
CA HIS A 120 3.72 19.07 6.84
C HIS A 120 4.06 18.06 5.75
N THR A 121 3.09 17.72 4.93
CA THR A 121 3.28 16.82 3.78
C THR A 121 3.98 17.48 2.59
N GLY A 122 4.14 18.79 2.61
CA GLY A 122 4.70 19.57 1.50
C GLY A 122 3.79 19.71 0.28
N ILE A 123 2.62 19.07 0.29
CA ILE A 123 1.69 19.08 -0.86
C ILE A 123 1.21 20.50 -1.19
N THR A 124 0.87 21.28 -0.17
CA THR A 124 0.36 22.67 -0.38
C THR A 124 1.42 23.54 -1.04
N ASP A 125 2.66 23.44 -0.57
CA ASP A 125 3.78 24.22 -1.10
C ASP A 125 4.11 23.77 -2.52
N LEU A 126 4.10 22.45 -2.78
CA LEU A 126 4.28 21.90 -4.12
C LEU A 126 3.23 22.43 -5.10
N ILE A 127 1.95 22.40 -4.72
CA ILE A 127 0.86 22.87 -5.58
C ILE A 127 1.04 24.37 -5.90
N GLN A 128 1.45 25.17 -4.93
CA GLN A 128 1.69 26.58 -5.14
C GLN A 128 2.88 26.82 -6.08
N GLU A 129 3.99 26.12 -5.88
CA GLU A 129 5.17 26.25 -6.73
C GLU A 129 4.92 25.75 -8.17
N LEU A 130 4.16 24.67 -8.36
CA LEU A 130 3.73 24.24 -9.68
C LEU A 130 2.96 25.35 -10.42
N ARG A 131 2.06 26.03 -9.71
CA ARG A 131 1.32 27.17 -10.26
C ARG A 131 2.24 28.33 -10.62
N ASP A 132 3.21 28.65 -9.77
CA ASP A 132 4.15 29.77 -9.96
C ASP A 132 5.06 29.54 -11.18
N VAL A 133 5.41 28.31 -11.50
CA VAL A 133 6.16 27.94 -12.72
C VAL A 133 5.26 27.67 -13.93
N GLY A 134 3.93 27.88 -13.80
CA GLY A 134 2.98 27.75 -14.89
C GLY A 134 2.58 26.30 -15.25
N ILE A 135 2.91 25.34 -14.43
CA ILE A 135 2.50 23.94 -14.62
C ILE A 135 1.05 23.78 -14.13
N ARG A 136 0.18 23.34 -15.05
CA ARG A 136 -1.24 23.13 -14.76
C ARG A 136 -1.56 21.65 -14.82
N PHE A 137 -2.42 21.20 -13.92
CA PHE A 137 -2.92 19.82 -13.87
C PHE A 137 -4.46 19.82 -13.90
N ASN A 138 -5.04 18.78 -14.46
CA ASN A 138 -6.49 18.59 -14.58
C ASN A 138 -7.04 17.62 -13.53
N ASP A 139 -6.18 16.76 -12.98
CA ASP A 139 -6.56 15.79 -11.97
C ASP A 139 -5.45 15.60 -10.95
N LEU A 140 -5.84 15.22 -9.74
CA LEU A 140 -4.98 14.97 -8.61
C LEU A 140 -5.49 13.74 -7.87
N GLN A 141 -4.63 12.74 -7.73
CA GLN A 141 -4.94 11.50 -7.03
C GLN A 141 -3.91 11.25 -5.93
N THR A 142 -4.37 10.84 -4.76
CA THR A 142 -3.49 10.36 -3.69
C THR A 142 -3.64 8.85 -3.56
N SER A 143 -2.53 8.16 -3.47
CA SER A 143 -2.46 6.72 -3.20
C SER A 143 -1.50 6.44 -2.05
N GLN A 144 -1.67 5.29 -1.43
CA GLN A 144 -0.75 4.75 -0.44
C GLN A 144 -0.24 3.43 -0.98
N SER A 145 1.05 3.13 -0.71
CA SER A 145 1.62 1.82 -1.04
C SER A 145 0.74 0.71 -0.48
N SER A 146 0.53 -0.31 -1.28
CA SER A 146 -0.10 -1.56 -0.86
C SER A 146 0.86 -2.39 0.02
N LEU A 147 0.33 -3.39 0.69
CA LEU A 147 1.16 -4.38 1.37
C LEU A 147 2.07 -5.13 0.38
N GLU A 148 1.62 -5.26 -0.88
CA GLU A 148 2.40 -5.86 -1.97
C GLU A 148 3.67 -5.05 -2.28
N ASP A 149 3.56 -3.73 -2.39
CA ASP A 149 4.72 -2.85 -2.62
C ASP A 149 5.74 -2.98 -1.50
N ILE A 150 5.27 -3.03 -0.25
CA ILE A 150 6.11 -3.22 0.94
C ILE A 150 6.79 -4.58 0.91
N PHE A 151 6.07 -5.64 0.55
CA PHE A 151 6.60 -7.00 0.43
C PHE A 151 7.72 -7.07 -0.61
N VAL A 152 7.49 -6.51 -1.80
CA VAL A 152 8.50 -6.46 -2.88
C VAL A 152 9.76 -5.72 -2.42
N ASP A 153 9.59 -4.60 -1.72
CA ASP A 153 10.73 -3.83 -1.17
C ASP A 153 11.50 -4.62 -0.10
N LEU A 154 10.81 -5.40 0.74
CA LEU A 154 11.43 -6.24 1.78
C LEU A 154 12.27 -7.36 1.18
N VAL A 155 11.72 -8.06 0.18
CA VAL A 155 12.39 -9.21 -0.46
C VAL A 155 13.60 -8.77 -1.30
N ARG A 156 13.56 -7.57 -1.93
CA ARG A 156 14.67 -7.03 -2.72
C ARG A 156 15.86 -6.55 -1.89
N LYS A 157 15.66 -6.24 -0.62
CA LYS A 157 16.72 -5.73 0.27
C LYS A 157 17.53 -6.83 0.97
N GLN A 158 17.17 -8.08 0.74
CA GLN A 158 17.91 -9.27 1.21
C GLN A 158 18.80 -9.84 0.10
#